data_fec0127e6b400efdc03c89ef40596133
#
_entry.id   fec0127e6b400efdc03c89ef40596133
#
_cell.length_a   1.000
_cell.length_b   1.000
_cell.length_c   1.000
_cell.angle_alpha   90.00
_cell.angle_beta   90.00
_cell.angle_gamma   90.00
#
_symmetry.space_group_name_H-M   'P 1'
#
loop_
_entity.id
_entity.type
_entity.pdbx_description
1 polymer ?
#
loop_
_entity_poly.entity_id
_entity_poly.type
_entity_poly.pdbx_seq_one_letter_code
_entity_poly.pdbx_strand_id
1 'polypeptide(L)'
;MENKQVTAATNGNVYIPISERGGAESVVYFTRDLSAEGLRRMYERVSGGMTGKVGIKLHTGEEHGPNIIPRPWVRELVERDLPDATIVETNTYYAGDRDTTEKHRHTLEVNGWTFCPVDIMDEDGATTFPVSGGKWFSEMHVGKNLAHYDSLFVLTHFKGHAMGGFGGSA
;
A
#
# COMPACT_ATOMS: atom_id res chain seq x y z
N MET A 1 28.54 -11.47 -26.05
CA MET A 1 27.48 -12.12 -25.25
C MET A 1 26.16 -11.66 -25.82
N GLU A 2 25.45 -12.54 -26.53
CA GLU A 2 24.16 -12.22 -27.13
C GLU A 2 23.14 -11.91 -26.05
N ASN A 3 22.59 -10.71 -26.09
CA ASN A 3 21.41 -10.34 -25.29
C ASN A 3 20.25 -11.23 -25.77
N LYS A 4 19.94 -12.29 -25.01
CA LYS A 4 18.69 -12.99 -25.17
C LYS A 4 17.56 -12.01 -24.83
N GLN A 5 16.85 -11.55 -25.84
CA GLN A 5 15.55 -10.92 -25.65
C GLN A 5 14.66 -11.88 -24.87
N VAL A 6 14.35 -11.53 -23.65
CA VAL A 6 13.31 -12.20 -22.88
C VAL A 6 11.99 -11.73 -23.47
N THR A 7 11.48 -12.48 -24.43
CA THR A 7 10.13 -12.26 -24.93
C THR A 7 9.14 -12.55 -23.82
N ALA A 8 8.31 -11.57 -23.56
CA ALA A 8 7.36 -11.55 -22.49
C ALA A 8 6.36 -12.68 -22.54
N ALA A 9 5.90 -12.95 -21.35
CA ALA A 9 4.89 -13.91 -21.02
C ALA A 9 3.63 -13.84 -21.90
N THR A 10 2.97 -14.95 -21.97
CA THR A 10 1.77 -15.32 -22.72
C THR A 10 0.51 -14.46 -22.49
N ASN A 11 0.57 -13.44 -21.66
CA ASN A 11 -0.56 -12.53 -21.33
C ASN A 11 -0.47 -11.14 -21.95
N GLY A 12 0.39 -10.94 -22.96
CA GLY A 12 0.48 -9.69 -23.71
C GLY A 12 1.22 -8.55 -23.01
N ASN A 13 1.86 -8.79 -21.89
CA ASN A 13 2.76 -7.81 -21.28
C ASN A 13 4.01 -7.67 -22.13
N VAL A 14 4.21 -6.50 -22.68
CA VAL A 14 5.43 -6.18 -23.44
C VAL A 14 6.49 -5.71 -22.44
N TYR A 15 7.53 -6.53 -22.25
CA TYR A 15 8.72 -6.07 -21.55
C TYR A 15 9.45 -5.06 -22.46
N ILE A 16 9.53 -3.83 -21.99
CA ILE A 16 10.32 -2.78 -22.65
C ILE A 16 11.69 -2.75 -21.96
N PRO A 17 12.80 -3.06 -22.66
CA PRO A 17 14.15 -2.93 -22.12
C PRO A 17 14.38 -1.51 -21.57
N ILE A 18 15.18 -1.39 -20.51
CA ILE A 18 15.48 -0.09 -19.89
C ILE A 18 16.05 0.90 -20.91
N SER A 19 16.89 0.42 -21.85
CA SER A 19 17.47 1.24 -22.93
C SER A 19 16.45 1.80 -23.95
N GLU A 20 15.25 1.23 -23.99
CA GLU A 20 14.17 1.62 -24.92
C GLU A 20 13.05 2.41 -24.21
N ARG A 21 13.16 2.60 -22.90
CA ARG A 21 12.19 3.38 -22.14
C ARG A 21 12.46 4.85 -22.34
N GLY A 22 11.55 5.53 -23.04
CA GLY A 22 11.57 7.00 -23.14
C GLY A 22 10.96 7.65 -21.90
N GLY A 23 11.38 8.86 -21.58
CA GLY A 23 10.82 9.68 -20.51
C GLY A 23 11.81 10.02 -19.40
N ALA A 24 11.39 10.82 -18.46
CA ALA A 24 12.18 11.16 -17.28
C ALA A 24 12.29 9.95 -16.34
N GLU A 25 13.47 9.73 -15.79
CA GLU A 25 13.69 8.71 -14.77
C GLU A 25 12.91 9.06 -13.50
N SER A 26 12.29 8.04 -12.88
CA SER A 26 11.65 8.22 -11.57
C SER A 26 12.70 8.32 -10.48
N VAL A 27 12.55 9.30 -9.60
CA VAL A 27 13.42 9.45 -8.44
C VAL A 27 13.04 8.44 -7.37
N VAL A 28 14.03 7.68 -6.90
CA VAL A 28 13.90 6.73 -5.80
C VAL A 28 14.78 7.17 -4.65
N TYR A 29 14.20 7.30 -3.46
CA TYR A 29 14.95 7.60 -2.25
C TYR A 29 15.24 6.31 -1.48
N PHE A 30 16.43 6.20 -0.93
CA PHE A 30 16.87 5.05 -0.17
C PHE A 30 17.56 5.47 1.13
N THR A 31 17.27 4.76 2.21
CA THR A 31 17.96 4.92 3.49
C THR A 31 18.37 3.56 4.09
N ARG A 32 19.44 3.55 4.85
CA ARG A 32 19.83 2.43 5.72
C ARG A 32 19.46 2.66 7.18
N ASP A 33 18.89 3.82 7.46
CA ASP A 33 18.42 4.14 8.80
C ASP A 33 17.06 3.49 9.05
N LEU A 34 17.09 2.35 9.71
CA LEU A 34 15.91 1.58 10.10
C LEU A 34 15.42 2.04 11.48
N SER A 35 14.89 3.28 11.52
CA SER A 35 14.35 3.91 12.71
C SER A 35 13.08 4.71 12.36
N ALA A 36 12.35 5.17 13.38
CA ALA A 36 11.21 6.07 13.19
C ALA A 36 11.64 7.37 12.50
N GLU A 37 12.79 7.92 12.88
CA GLU A 37 13.35 9.12 12.25
C GLU A 37 13.75 8.87 10.79
N GLY A 38 14.33 7.71 10.49
CA GLY A 38 14.63 7.29 9.12
C GLY A 38 13.37 7.22 8.24
N LEU A 39 12.28 6.65 8.80
CA LEU A 39 10.97 6.61 8.12
C LEU A 39 10.43 8.02 7.86
N ARG A 40 10.46 8.90 8.85
CA ARG A 40 9.99 10.29 8.74
C ARG A 40 10.75 11.07 7.66
N ARG A 41 12.08 10.95 7.62
CA ARG A 41 12.90 11.55 6.56
C ARG A 41 12.55 11.04 5.16
N MET A 42 12.16 9.77 5.02
CA MET A 42 11.70 9.25 3.72
C MET A 42 10.31 9.80 3.37
N TYR A 43 9.41 9.88 4.35
CA TYR A 43 8.11 10.52 4.19
C TYR A 43 8.26 11.97 3.68
N GLU A 44 9.10 12.80 4.31
CA GLU A 44 9.36 14.17 3.89
C GLU A 44 9.80 14.30 2.41
N ARG A 45 10.52 13.30 1.89
CA ARG A 45 10.97 13.29 0.49
C ARG A 45 9.86 13.02 -0.52
N VAL A 46 8.82 12.32 -0.12
CA VAL A 46 7.76 11.85 -1.03
C VAL A 46 6.41 12.52 -0.81
N SER A 47 6.23 13.21 0.31
CA SER A 47 4.94 13.80 0.71
C SER A 47 4.54 15.09 -0.02
N GLY A 48 5.42 15.67 -0.82
CA GLY A 48 5.23 17.02 -1.41
C GLY A 48 4.00 17.19 -2.32
N GLY A 49 3.37 16.10 -2.75
CA GLY A 49 2.12 16.13 -3.54
C GLY A 49 0.87 15.73 -2.76
N MET A 50 1.00 15.44 -1.48
CA MET A 50 -0.12 14.98 -0.65
C MET A 50 -0.96 16.17 -0.19
N THR A 51 -2.28 16.02 -0.24
CA THR A 51 -3.24 17.06 0.14
C THR A 51 -4.45 16.44 0.83
N GLY A 52 -5.19 17.25 1.58
CA GLY A 52 -6.48 16.89 2.16
C GLY A 52 -6.41 15.75 3.18
N LYS A 53 -7.44 14.92 3.18
CA LYS A 53 -7.54 13.77 4.08
C LYS A 53 -6.63 12.64 3.61
N VAL A 54 -5.69 12.23 4.45
CA VAL A 54 -4.67 11.23 4.13
C VAL A 54 -5.04 9.87 4.71
N GLY A 55 -5.08 8.86 3.84
CA GLY A 55 -5.09 7.45 4.25
C GLY A 55 -3.67 6.87 4.23
N ILE A 56 -3.25 6.25 5.34
CA ILE A 56 -1.98 5.50 5.39
C ILE A 56 -2.30 4.03 5.12
N LYS A 57 -2.03 3.58 3.88
CA LYS A 57 -2.17 2.16 3.54
C LYS A 57 -0.94 1.40 3.98
N LEU A 58 -1.14 0.47 4.88
CA LEU A 58 -0.07 -0.43 5.33
C LEU A 58 -0.60 -1.86 5.48
N HIS A 59 0.29 -2.80 5.75
CA HIS A 59 -0.08 -4.15 6.13
C HIS A 59 -0.09 -4.24 7.65
N THR A 60 -1.26 -4.34 8.24
CA THR A 60 -1.45 -4.40 9.70
C THR A 60 -1.11 -5.77 10.30
N GLY A 61 -0.98 -6.78 9.45
CA GLY A 61 -0.56 -8.14 9.81
C GLY A 61 -1.68 -9.06 10.21
N GLU A 62 -1.42 -10.35 10.17
CA GLU A 62 -2.23 -11.38 10.79
C GLU A 62 -2.04 -11.31 12.32
N GLU A 63 -2.93 -11.92 13.08
CA GLU A 63 -2.87 -11.94 14.53
C GLU A 63 -1.52 -12.51 15.01
N HIS A 64 -0.78 -11.72 15.80
CA HIS A 64 0.60 -12.03 16.22
C HIS A 64 1.57 -12.33 15.06
N GLY A 65 1.22 -11.99 13.84
CA GLY A 65 2.04 -12.27 12.66
C GLY A 65 3.35 -11.49 12.66
N PRO A 66 4.43 -12.07 12.08
CA PRO A 66 5.69 -11.35 11.86
C PRO A 66 5.59 -10.42 10.65
N ASN A 67 6.68 -9.70 10.38
CA ASN A 67 6.88 -8.95 9.12
C ASN A 67 5.90 -7.79 8.93
N ILE A 68 5.57 -7.09 10.00
CA ILE A 68 4.89 -5.80 9.95
C ILE A 68 5.90 -4.67 10.20
N ILE A 69 5.60 -3.49 9.68
CA ILE A 69 6.39 -2.30 9.99
C ILE A 69 6.26 -2.03 11.50
N PRO A 70 7.37 -1.73 12.21
CA PRO A 70 7.31 -1.49 13.64
C PRO A 70 6.29 -0.41 14.01
N ARG A 71 5.30 -0.77 14.81
CA ARG A 71 4.22 0.16 15.24
C ARG A 71 4.72 1.46 15.85
N PRO A 72 5.79 1.48 16.67
CA PRO A 72 6.34 2.73 17.18
C PRO A 72 6.78 3.71 16.11
N TRP A 73 7.28 3.21 14.95
CA TRP A 73 7.69 4.07 13.85
C TRP A 73 6.49 4.73 13.17
N VAL A 74 5.43 3.93 12.96
CA VAL A 74 4.19 4.44 12.36
C VAL A 74 3.50 5.41 13.31
N ARG A 75 3.49 5.11 14.61
CA ARG A 75 2.96 6.01 15.64
C ARG A 75 3.68 7.35 15.62
N GLU A 76 5.01 7.37 15.63
CA GLU A 76 5.78 8.61 15.60
C GLU A 76 5.54 9.42 14.32
N LEU A 77 5.43 8.75 13.16
CA LEU A 77 5.06 9.40 11.90
C LEU A 77 3.67 10.06 12.00
N VAL A 78 2.68 9.34 12.53
CA VAL A 78 1.32 9.87 12.69
C VAL A 78 1.32 11.05 13.64
N GLU A 79 1.88 10.91 14.83
CA GLU A 79 1.85 11.95 15.87
C GLU A 79 2.57 13.24 15.48
N ARG A 80 3.62 13.15 14.64
CA ARG A 80 4.45 14.29 14.28
C ARG A 80 4.17 14.90 12.93
N ASP A 81 3.87 14.06 11.94
CA ASP A 81 3.83 14.51 10.54
C ASP A 81 2.42 14.36 9.91
N LEU A 82 1.59 13.49 10.45
CA LEU A 82 0.26 13.15 9.91
C LEU A 82 -0.80 13.01 11.02
N PRO A 83 -1.00 14.02 11.89
CA PRO A 83 -1.86 13.89 13.07
C PRO A 83 -3.33 13.58 12.75
N ASP A 84 -3.80 13.97 11.57
CA ASP A 84 -5.17 13.76 11.11
C ASP A 84 -5.32 12.55 10.16
N ALA A 85 -4.26 11.77 9.97
CA ALA A 85 -4.31 10.63 9.08
C ALA A 85 -5.07 9.44 9.72
N THR A 86 -5.60 8.61 8.84
CA THR A 86 -6.27 7.36 9.18
C THR A 86 -5.49 6.20 8.57
N ILE A 87 -5.20 5.15 9.33
CA ILE A 87 -4.71 3.89 8.75
C ILE A 87 -5.85 3.28 7.94
N VAL A 88 -5.57 2.87 6.70
CA VAL A 88 -6.56 2.29 5.82
C VAL A 88 -6.17 0.88 5.39
N GLU A 89 -7.11 -0.04 5.46
CA GLU A 89 -6.98 -1.45 5.09
C GLU A 89 -8.24 -1.93 4.38
N THR A 90 -8.22 -3.16 3.88
CA THR A 90 -9.40 -3.90 3.43
C THR A 90 -9.38 -5.30 4.05
N ASN A 91 -10.54 -5.94 4.13
CA ASN A 91 -10.63 -7.33 4.49
C ASN A 91 -9.86 -8.21 3.49
N THR A 92 -9.38 -9.37 3.91
CA THR A 92 -8.73 -10.30 3.00
C THR A 92 -9.77 -11.14 2.24
N TYR A 93 -9.47 -11.45 0.99
CA TYR A 93 -10.31 -12.32 0.17
C TYR A 93 -10.19 -13.79 0.58
N TYR A 94 -9.06 -14.19 1.14
CA TYR A 94 -8.83 -15.55 1.66
C TYR A 94 -9.23 -15.65 3.14
N ALA A 95 -9.62 -16.83 3.58
CA ALA A 95 -9.99 -17.11 4.97
C ALA A 95 -8.82 -16.87 5.93
N GLY A 96 -9.07 -16.26 7.07
CA GLY A 96 -8.07 -15.93 8.09
C GLY A 96 -8.60 -14.98 9.14
N ASP A 97 -7.67 -14.31 9.82
CA ASP A 97 -7.98 -13.41 10.95
C ASP A 97 -8.53 -12.05 10.48
N ARG A 98 -8.58 -11.80 9.17
CA ARG A 98 -9.01 -10.53 8.57
C ARG A 98 -10.01 -10.71 7.44
N ASP A 99 -10.66 -11.87 7.34
CA ASP A 99 -11.62 -12.17 6.27
C ASP A 99 -13.02 -11.58 6.51
N THR A 100 -13.28 -11.08 7.71
CA THR A 100 -14.46 -10.30 8.05
C THR A 100 -14.06 -9.04 8.82
N THR A 101 -14.87 -8.01 8.74
CA THR A 101 -14.64 -6.74 9.45
C THR A 101 -14.52 -6.95 10.96
N GLU A 102 -15.33 -7.81 11.55
CA GLU A 102 -15.27 -8.13 12.99
C GLU A 102 -13.92 -8.73 13.38
N LYS A 103 -13.48 -9.78 12.69
CA LYS A 103 -12.17 -10.41 12.92
C LYS A 103 -11.02 -9.44 12.68
N HIS A 104 -11.12 -8.66 11.61
CA HIS A 104 -10.10 -7.69 11.25
C HIS A 104 -9.94 -6.62 12.34
N ARG A 105 -11.04 -6.09 12.89
CA ARG A 105 -10.99 -5.16 14.01
C ARG A 105 -10.35 -5.77 15.25
N HIS A 106 -10.69 -7.04 15.56
CA HIS A 106 -10.04 -7.78 16.64
C HIS A 106 -8.53 -7.91 16.41
N THR A 107 -8.12 -8.31 15.22
CA THR A 107 -6.70 -8.42 14.84
C THR A 107 -5.95 -7.09 14.96
N LEU A 108 -6.59 -5.97 14.59
CA LEU A 108 -6.02 -4.63 14.77
C LEU A 108 -5.75 -4.31 16.25
N GLU A 109 -6.68 -4.67 17.13
CA GLU A 109 -6.53 -4.48 18.59
C GLU A 109 -5.40 -5.36 19.13
N VAL A 110 -5.41 -6.66 18.81
CA VAL A 110 -4.38 -7.63 19.23
C VAL A 110 -2.99 -7.18 18.79
N ASN A 111 -2.88 -6.69 17.57
CA ASN A 111 -1.63 -6.20 17.00
C ASN A 111 -1.27 -4.78 17.46
N GLY A 112 -2.13 -4.10 18.23
CA GLY A 112 -1.86 -2.79 18.82
C GLY A 112 -1.92 -1.60 17.84
N TRP A 113 -2.73 -1.72 16.78
CA TRP A 113 -3.04 -0.62 15.86
C TRP A 113 -4.17 0.25 16.40
N THR A 114 -3.99 0.83 17.59
CA THR A 114 -5.03 1.57 18.33
C THR A 114 -4.66 3.02 18.64
N PHE A 115 -3.54 3.50 18.10
CA PHE A 115 -3.00 4.83 18.38
C PHE A 115 -3.51 5.92 17.43
N CYS A 116 -4.21 5.56 16.37
CA CYS A 116 -4.90 6.48 15.47
C CYS A 116 -6.15 5.78 14.89
N PRO A 117 -7.06 6.51 14.24
CA PRO A 117 -8.20 5.91 13.56
C PRO A 117 -7.76 4.84 12.54
N VAL A 118 -8.52 3.75 12.43
CA VAL A 118 -8.36 2.73 11.39
C VAL A 118 -9.67 2.54 10.66
N ASP A 119 -9.63 2.61 9.33
CA ASP A 119 -10.75 2.40 8.42
C ASP A 119 -10.55 1.11 7.63
N ILE A 120 -11.47 0.18 7.75
CA ILE A 120 -11.56 -1.00 6.91
C ILE A 120 -12.44 -0.62 5.72
N MET A 121 -11.82 -0.14 4.64
CA MET A 121 -12.46 0.60 3.56
C MET A 121 -13.60 -0.12 2.85
N ASP A 122 -13.69 -1.44 2.97
CA ASP A 122 -14.73 -2.29 2.37
C ASP A 122 -15.81 -2.75 3.38
N GLU A 123 -15.80 -2.26 4.61
CA GLU A 123 -16.81 -2.62 5.62
C GLU A 123 -18.23 -2.26 5.21
N ASP A 124 -18.39 -1.16 4.49
CA ASP A 124 -19.66 -0.67 3.93
C ASP A 124 -19.89 -1.10 2.47
N GLY A 125 -19.09 -2.05 1.98
CA GLY A 125 -19.16 -2.57 0.63
C GLY A 125 -18.12 -1.96 -0.31
N ALA A 126 -18.38 -2.06 -1.62
CA ALA A 126 -17.49 -1.60 -2.68
C ALA A 126 -18.05 -0.39 -3.43
N THR A 127 -17.17 0.35 -4.06
CA THR A 127 -17.49 1.36 -5.07
C THR A 127 -16.68 1.11 -6.34
N THR A 128 -17.07 1.75 -7.44
CA THR A 128 -16.41 1.57 -8.73
C THR A 128 -15.83 2.88 -9.21
N PHE A 129 -14.57 2.86 -9.60
CA PHE A 129 -13.91 3.99 -10.26
C PHE A 129 -13.70 3.69 -11.75
N PRO A 130 -14.00 4.64 -12.65
CA PRO A 130 -13.68 4.51 -14.06
C PRO A 130 -12.16 4.61 -14.28
N VAL A 131 -11.63 3.78 -15.19
CA VAL A 131 -10.22 3.79 -15.59
C VAL A 131 -10.10 4.36 -17.00
N SER A 132 -9.77 5.64 -17.10
CA SER A 132 -9.58 6.30 -18.39
C SER A 132 -8.32 5.78 -19.08
N GLY A 133 -8.46 5.33 -20.33
CA GLY A 133 -7.34 4.81 -21.13
C GLY A 133 -6.78 3.47 -20.63
N GLY A 134 -7.49 2.78 -19.77
CA GLY A 134 -7.08 1.46 -19.29
C GLY A 134 -6.95 0.44 -20.41
N LYS A 135 -5.85 -0.31 -20.43
CA LYS A 135 -5.60 -1.34 -21.45
C LYS A 135 -6.45 -2.60 -21.23
N TRP A 136 -6.68 -2.97 -19.99
CA TRP A 136 -7.32 -4.22 -19.59
C TRP A 136 -8.65 -4.04 -18.90
N PHE A 137 -8.80 -2.92 -18.18
CA PHE A 137 -9.97 -2.62 -17.39
C PHE A 137 -10.49 -1.22 -17.72
N SER A 138 -11.78 -1.08 -17.84
CA SER A 138 -12.48 0.20 -17.97
C SER A 138 -12.93 0.75 -16.60
N GLU A 139 -12.93 -0.10 -15.59
CA GLU A 139 -13.32 0.23 -14.23
C GLU A 139 -12.59 -0.64 -13.20
N MET A 140 -12.48 -0.14 -11.97
CA MET A 140 -11.91 -0.83 -10.83
C MET A 140 -12.88 -0.80 -9.66
N HIS A 141 -13.13 -1.97 -9.07
CA HIS A 141 -13.89 -2.11 -7.83
C HIS A 141 -12.94 -2.00 -6.64
N VAL A 142 -13.26 -1.12 -5.71
CA VAL A 142 -12.44 -0.85 -4.51
C VAL A 142 -13.33 -0.75 -3.28
N GLY A 143 -12.76 -0.82 -2.10
CA GLY A 143 -13.50 -0.54 -0.86
C GLY A 143 -14.16 0.83 -0.92
N LYS A 144 -15.43 0.91 -0.53
CA LYS A 144 -16.27 2.11 -0.68
C LYS A 144 -15.65 3.33 -0.03
N ASN A 145 -15.03 3.17 1.13
CA ASN A 145 -14.47 4.27 1.90
C ASN A 145 -13.19 4.85 1.28
N LEU A 146 -12.59 4.21 0.27
CA LEU A 146 -11.46 4.79 -0.46
C LEU A 146 -11.80 6.18 -1.03
N ALA A 147 -13.05 6.40 -1.41
CA ALA A 147 -13.54 7.68 -1.92
C ALA A 147 -13.51 8.84 -0.89
N HIS A 148 -13.28 8.55 0.38
CA HIS A 148 -13.20 9.53 1.46
C HIS A 148 -11.82 10.17 1.62
N TYR A 149 -10.81 9.68 0.90
CA TYR A 149 -9.43 10.13 1.02
C TYR A 149 -8.98 10.91 -0.21
N ASP A 150 -8.30 12.02 0.02
CA ASP A 150 -7.72 12.86 -1.03
C ASP A 150 -6.34 12.38 -1.44
N SER A 151 -5.64 11.74 -0.51
CA SER A 151 -4.29 11.19 -0.72
C SER A 151 -4.11 9.86 -0.03
N LEU A 152 -3.34 8.95 -0.66
CA LEU A 152 -2.88 7.72 -0.04
C LEU A 152 -1.36 7.75 0.14
N PHE A 153 -0.91 7.58 1.38
CA PHE A 153 0.48 7.26 1.68
C PHE A 153 0.63 5.75 1.82
N VAL A 154 1.23 5.11 0.81
CA VAL A 154 1.38 3.65 0.78
C VAL A 154 2.68 3.26 1.48
N LEU A 155 2.55 2.78 2.72
CA LEU A 155 3.64 2.37 3.59
C LEU A 155 3.62 0.85 3.74
N THR A 156 4.47 0.16 3.00
CA THR A 156 4.44 -1.30 2.94
C THR A 156 5.80 -1.90 3.20
N HIS A 157 5.83 -3.19 3.55
CA HIS A 157 7.05 -3.97 3.47
C HIS A 157 7.05 -4.80 2.17
N PHE A 158 8.22 -4.97 1.57
CA PHE A 158 8.40 -5.78 0.36
C PHE A 158 8.26 -7.27 0.69
N LYS A 159 7.46 -7.99 -0.11
CA LYS A 159 7.30 -9.45 0.01
C LYS A 159 6.90 -10.09 -1.31
N GLY A 160 7.11 -11.41 -1.42
CA GLY A 160 6.48 -12.22 -2.45
C GLY A 160 4.98 -12.42 -2.18
N HIS A 161 4.22 -12.72 -3.21
CA HIS A 161 2.80 -13.06 -3.12
C HIS A 161 2.48 -14.29 -3.97
N ALA A 162 1.78 -15.28 -3.38
CA ALA A 162 1.53 -16.56 -4.04
C ALA A 162 0.70 -16.43 -5.34
N MET A 163 -0.28 -15.53 -5.37
CA MET A 163 -1.14 -15.31 -6.54
C MET A 163 -0.62 -14.21 -7.46
N GLY A 164 -0.10 -13.13 -6.90
CA GLY A 164 0.35 -11.94 -7.64
C GLY A 164 1.84 -11.91 -7.97
N GLY A 165 2.62 -12.87 -7.48
CA GLY A 165 4.09 -12.88 -7.59
C GLY A 165 4.77 -11.83 -6.71
N PHE A 166 4.25 -10.62 -6.65
CA PHE A 166 4.73 -9.50 -5.85
C PHE A 166 3.62 -9.00 -4.90
N GLY A 167 3.96 -8.77 -3.65
CA GLY A 167 3.10 -8.15 -2.66
C GLY A 167 3.73 -6.88 -2.12
N GLY A 168 2.92 -6.02 -1.54
CA GLY A 168 3.33 -4.72 -1.06
C GLY A 168 2.46 -3.64 -1.70
N SER A 169 3.06 -2.69 -2.40
CA SER A 169 2.38 -1.54 -2.99
C SER A 169 2.19 -1.63 -4.51
N ALA A 170 2.33 -2.81 -5.08
CA ALA A 170 2.12 -3.02 -6.52
C ALA A 170 0.69 -3.47 -6.83
#